data_e341bb93c2ded912ccec55aca7e53903
#
_entry.id   e341bb93c2ded912ccec55aca7e53903
#
_cell.length_a   1.000
_cell.length_b   1.000
_cell.length_c   1.000
_cell.angle_alpha   90.00
_cell.angle_beta   90.00
_cell.angle_gamma   90.00
#
_symmetry.space_group_name_H-M   'P 1'
#
loop_
_entity.id
_entity.type
_entity.pdbx_description
1 polymer ?
#
loop_
_entity_poly.entity_id
_entity_poly.type
_entity_poly.pdbx_seq_one_letter_code
_entity_poly.pdbx_strand_id
1 'polypeptide(L)'
;MTIKHIVLSSGAYKGFYTIGVIKHLLDNKFFNIEDIENIYGTSVGSIIGVLLCLKLEWDDIVEYTINRPWHKQININTQMLFDTFTNKGYFNRDFFTNIFSGLFHNAKLSKNITFKELYEYSNINLNIYTVNLNSYKLEHLSHTTTPDLEIIQGLHMSCAIPFIFQPVFYKDCVYGDGGLINPYPVNKCIEDKCDINETLSIKIIDNDISPIKESSSILYYGFYLLFNVVVKNYKNLVTEPLKNEVIIPAMSINIEDAKDIVYNSDKRKKMIENGESYARIFLYNANL
;
A
#
# COMPACT_ATOMS: atom_id res chain seq x y z
N MET A 1 4.44 -26.52 -0.12
CA MET A 1 3.17 -25.74 -0.16
C MET A 1 3.46 -24.54 -1.03
N THR A 2 2.66 -24.29 -2.06
CA THR A 2 2.91 -23.19 -3.01
C THR A 2 1.99 -22.04 -2.67
N ILE A 3 2.51 -20.85 -2.44
CA ILE A 3 1.71 -19.63 -2.28
C ILE A 3 1.30 -19.12 -3.66
N LYS A 4 0.01 -18.92 -3.85
CA LYS A 4 -0.59 -18.41 -5.10
C LYS A 4 -1.28 -17.06 -4.95
N HIS A 5 -1.64 -16.70 -3.72
CA HIS A 5 -2.38 -15.49 -3.45
C HIS A 5 -1.67 -14.66 -2.39
N ILE A 6 -1.62 -13.35 -2.59
CA ILE A 6 -1.02 -12.41 -1.64
C ILE A 6 -2.04 -11.35 -1.25
N VAL A 7 -2.20 -11.11 0.05
CA VAL A 7 -3.05 -10.05 0.60
C VAL A 7 -2.18 -9.02 1.33
N LEU A 8 -2.28 -7.76 0.92
CA LEU A 8 -1.45 -6.66 1.39
C LEU A 8 -2.32 -5.56 2.01
N SER A 9 -2.13 -5.31 3.29
CA SER A 9 -2.88 -4.27 3.99
C SER A 9 -2.44 -2.85 3.62
N SER A 10 -3.30 -1.88 3.91
CA SER A 10 -2.93 -0.47 3.99
C SER A 10 -1.93 -0.23 5.12
N GLY A 11 -1.30 0.96 5.17
CA GLY A 11 -0.35 1.27 6.24
C GLY A 11 0.53 2.49 5.97
N ALA A 12 0.25 3.27 4.93
CA ALA A 12 1.00 4.46 4.53
C ALA A 12 2.53 4.16 4.42
N TYR A 13 3.38 4.99 5.02
CA TYR A 13 4.84 4.81 5.01
C TYR A 13 5.32 3.49 5.66
N LYS A 14 4.48 2.79 6.40
CA LYS A 14 4.81 1.50 7.01
C LYS A 14 4.97 0.37 5.98
N GLY A 15 4.61 0.63 4.72
CA GLY A 15 4.92 -0.25 3.59
C GLY A 15 6.40 -0.61 3.47
N PHE A 16 7.33 0.20 4.01
CA PHE A 16 8.75 -0.17 4.08
C PHE A 16 8.98 -1.47 4.89
N TYR A 17 8.21 -1.72 5.94
CA TYR A 17 8.26 -3.01 6.65
C TYR A 17 7.79 -4.16 5.75
N THR A 18 6.70 -3.95 5.00
CA THR A 18 6.17 -4.97 4.08
C THR A 18 7.19 -5.33 2.99
N ILE A 19 7.94 -4.35 2.48
CA ILE A 19 9.04 -4.59 1.52
C ILE A 19 10.09 -5.52 2.13
N GLY A 20 10.48 -5.30 3.39
CA GLY A 20 11.43 -6.16 4.10
C GLY A 20 10.87 -7.58 4.37
N VAL A 21 9.58 -7.68 4.71
CA VAL A 21 8.92 -8.99 4.86
C VAL A 21 9.00 -9.77 3.56
N ILE A 22 8.62 -9.17 2.44
CA ILE A 22 8.64 -9.83 1.11
C ILE A 22 10.07 -10.23 0.75
N LYS A 23 11.06 -9.34 0.95
CA LYS A 23 12.47 -9.66 0.70
C LYS A 23 12.88 -10.93 1.43
N HIS A 24 12.67 -10.97 2.74
CA HIS A 24 13.10 -12.11 3.55
C HIS A 24 12.40 -13.42 3.15
N LEU A 25 11.10 -13.37 2.82
CA LEU A 25 10.35 -14.53 2.39
C LEU A 25 10.80 -15.04 1.02
N LEU A 26 11.16 -14.15 0.09
CA LEU A 26 11.74 -14.51 -1.23
C LEU A 26 13.15 -15.13 -1.07
N ASP A 27 14.02 -14.51 -0.27
CA ASP A 27 15.38 -14.99 0.00
C ASP A 27 15.38 -16.41 0.59
N ASN A 28 14.38 -16.71 1.42
CA ASN A 28 14.21 -18.03 2.03
C ASN A 28 13.32 -18.98 1.21
N LYS A 29 12.94 -18.59 -0.01
CA LYS A 29 12.14 -19.41 -0.94
C LYS A 29 10.79 -19.87 -0.34
N PHE A 30 10.22 -19.05 0.55
CA PHE A 30 8.89 -19.33 1.11
C PHE A 30 7.81 -19.27 0.04
N PHE A 31 7.97 -18.36 -0.93
CA PHE A 31 7.17 -18.28 -2.14
C PHE A 31 8.01 -17.85 -3.34
N ASN A 32 7.46 -18.04 -4.55
CA ASN A 32 8.04 -17.54 -5.79
C ASN A 32 7.04 -16.62 -6.47
N ILE A 33 7.48 -15.47 -6.98
CA ILE A 33 6.62 -14.50 -7.67
C ILE A 33 5.97 -15.14 -8.90
N GLU A 34 6.63 -16.06 -9.58
CA GLU A 34 6.12 -16.75 -10.76
C GLU A 34 4.91 -17.65 -10.46
N ASP A 35 4.73 -18.10 -9.21
CA ASP A 35 3.62 -18.94 -8.79
C ASP A 35 2.39 -18.11 -8.36
N ILE A 36 2.52 -16.78 -8.28
CA ILE A 36 1.44 -15.91 -7.80
C ILE A 36 0.39 -15.72 -8.89
N GLU A 37 -0.85 -16.04 -8.56
CA GLU A 37 -2.02 -15.88 -9.42
C GLU A 37 -2.78 -14.58 -9.11
N ASN A 38 -2.96 -14.24 -7.82
CA ASN A 38 -3.74 -13.09 -7.39
C ASN A 38 -3.03 -12.28 -6.31
N ILE A 39 -3.13 -10.96 -6.41
CA ILE A 39 -2.71 -10.01 -5.37
C ILE A 39 -3.89 -9.12 -5.02
N TYR A 40 -4.16 -8.97 -3.73
CA TYR A 40 -5.19 -8.10 -3.16
C TYR A 40 -4.54 -7.01 -2.33
N GLY A 41 -4.68 -5.76 -2.76
CA GLY A 41 -4.00 -4.64 -2.11
C GLY A 41 -4.90 -3.42 -1.87
N THR A 42 -4.68 -2.75 -0.75
CA THR A 42 -5.31 -1.46 -0.43
C THR A 42 -4.23 -0.44 -0.09
N SER A 43 -4.32 0.76 -0.65
CA SER A 43 -3.39 1.88 -0.38
C SER A 43 -1.93 1.46 -0.65
N VAL A 44 -1.02 1.55 0.32
CA VAL A 44 0.37 1.10 0.15
C VAL A 44 0.47 -0.37 -0.26
N GLY A 45 -0.48 -1.22 0.14
CA GLY A 45 -0.57 -2.59 -0.33
C GLY A 45 -0.76 -2.69 -1.85
N SER A 46 -1.49 -1.76 -2.45
CA SER A 46 -1.63 -1.64 -3.90
C SER A 46 -0.31 -1.28 -4.59
N ILE A 47 0.45 -0.36 -3.98
CA ILE A 47 1.79 0.02 -4.46
C ILE A 47 2.71 -1.21 -4.50
N ILE A 48 2.75 -1.96 -3.40
CA ILE A 48 3.58 -3.17 -3.28
C ILE A 48 3.09 -4.26 -4.23
N GLY A 49 1.78 -4.39 -4.42
CA GLY A 49 1.19 -5.30 -5.41
C GLY A 49 1.67 -5.01 -6.83
N VAL A 50 1.73 -3.73 -7.24
CA VAL A 50 2.32 -3.34 -8.53
C VAL A 50 3.80 -3.70 -8.58
N LEU A 51 4.59 -3.44 -7.51
CA LEU A 51 6.01 -3.80 -7.49
C LEU A 51 6.24 -5.30 -7.71
N LEU A 52 5.40 -6.17 -7.14
CA LEU A 52 5.45 -7.61 -7.38
C LEU A 52 5.11 -7.97 -8.84
N CYS A 53 4.11 -7.31 -9.43
CA CYS A 53 3.74 -7.53 -10.83
C CYS A 53 4.85 -7.12 -11.83
N LEU A 54 5.77 -6.23 -11.44
CA LEU A 54 6.87 -5.80 -12.32
C LEU A 54 7.92 -6.88 -12.53
N LYS A 55 7.97 -7.92 -11.69
CA LYS A 55 8.93 -9.04 -11.78
C LYS A 55 10.39 -8.58 -11.87
N LEU A 56 10.72 -7.44 -11.28
CA LEU A 56 12.08 -6.95 -11.11
C LEU A 56 12.76 -7.69 -9.95
N GLU A 57 14.10 -7.73 -9.97
CA GLU A 57 14.86 -8.23 -8.85
C GLU A 57 14.51 -7.48 -7.58
N TRP A 58 14.15 -8.22 -6.52
CA TRP A 58 13.63 -7.57 -5.30
C TRP A 58 14.68 -6.74 -4.57
N ASP A 59 15.96 -7.12 -4.71
CA ASP A 59 17.07 -6.32 -4.18
C ASP A 59 17.16 -4.94 -4.85
N ASP A 60 16.91 -4.84 -6.15
CA ASP A 60 16.87 -3.55 -6.87
C ASP A 60 15.70 -2.68 -6.40
N ILE A 61 14.54 -3.29 -6.11
CA ILE A 61 13.38 -2.59 -5.53
C ILE A 61 13.72 -2.05 -4.14
N VAL A 62 14.38 -2.85 -3.30
CA VAL A 62 14.81 -2.47 -1.96
C VAL A 62 15.81 -1.30 -2.05
N GLU A 63 16.84 -1.43 -2.88
CA GLU A 63 17.85 -0.38 -3.07
C GLU A 63 17.22 0.92 -3.60
N TYR A 64 16.36 0.83 -4.61
CA TYR A 64 15.59 1.95 -5.12
C TYR A 64 14.79 2.63 -4.02
N THR A 65 14.08 1.85 -3.21
CA THR A 65 13.20 2.36 -2.16
C THR A 65 13.98 3.06 -1.05
N ILE A 66 15.16 2.54 -0.69
CA ILE A 66 16.04 3.14 0.32
C ILE A 66 16.69 4.43 -0.21
N ASN A 67 17.28 4.38 -1.41
CA ASN A 67 18.16 5.42 -1.91
C ASN A 67 17.47 6.53 -2.71
N ARG A 68 16.19 6.32 -3.07
CA ARG A 68 15.42 7.36 -3.76
C ARG A 68 15.43 8.67 -2.97
N PRO A 69 15.65 9.82 -3.64
CA PRO A 69 15.63 11.13 -2.99
C PRO A 69 14.18 11.62 -2.76
N TRP A 70 13.48 10.98 -1.82
CA TRP A 70 12.08 11.26 -1.49
C TRP A 70 11.81 12.73 -1.15
N HIS A 71 12.78 13.41 -0.50
CA HIS A 71 12.70 14.82 -0.14
C HIS A 71 12.54 15.77 -1.36
N LYS A 72 12.98 15.35 -2.55
CA LYS A 72 12.77 16.14 -3.77
C LYS A 72 11.32 16.13 -4.25
N GLN A 73 10.53 15.18 -3.81
CA GLN A 73 9.11 15.04 -4.16
C GLN A 73 8.18 15.51 -3.05
N ILE A 74 8.68 15.51 -1.82
CA ILE A 74 7.91 15.82 -0.62
C ILE A 74 8.52 17.09 0.01
N ASN A 75 8.23 18.24 -0.59
CA ASN A 75 8.70 19.53 -0.07
C ASN A 75 7.66 20.11 0.89
N ILE A 76 7.86 19.86 2.19
CA ILE A 76 6.95 20.34 3.23
C ILE A 76 7.25 21.81 3.50
N ASN A 77 6.45 22.70 2.93
CA ASN A 77 6.54 24.15 3.11
C ASN A 77 5.15 24.79 3.33
N THR A 78 5.10 26.11 3.53
CA THR A 78 3.84 26.84 3.73
C THR A 78 2.91 26.77 2.52
N GLN A 79 3.44 26.66 1.31
CA GLN A 79 2.65 26.49 0.08
C GLN A 79 1.85 25.18 0.13
N MET A 80 2.44 24.12 0.69
CA MET A 80 1.76 22.83 0.91
C MET A 80 0.43 22.98 1.66
N LEU A 81 0.37 23.88 2.65
CA LEU A 81 -0.87 24.13 3.40
C LEU A 81 -1.95 24.74 2.50
N PHE A 82 -1.61 25.76 1.70
CA PHE A 82 -2.54 26.38 0.77
C PHE A 82 -3.02 25.39 -0.30
N ASP A 83 -2.11 24.61 -0.87
CA ASP A 83 -2.42 23.59 -1.88
C ASP A 83 -3.35 22.51 -1.29
N THR A 84 -3.11 22.08 -0.05
CA THR A 84 -3.97 21.12 0.64
C THR A 84 -5.40 21.65 0.79
N PHE A 85 -5.56 22.91 1.18
CA PHE A 85 -6.90 23.53 1.29
C PHE A 85 -7.58 23.69 -0.06
N THR A 86 -6.86 24.19 -1.07
CA THR A 86 -7.42 24.49 -2.39
C THR A 86 -7.77 23.20 -3.13
N ASN A 87 -6.84 22.23 -3.14
CA ASN A 87 -6.93 21.01 -3.93
C ASN A 87 -7.43 19.79 -3.14
N LYS A 88 -7.80 19.98 -1.85
CA LYS A 88 -8.26 18.92 -0.94
C LYS A 88 -7.20 17.88 -0.59
N GLY A 89 -5.94 18.15 -0.92
CA GLY A 89 -4.78 17.30 -0.69
C GLY A 89 -3.55 17.88 -1.38
N TYR A 90 -2.37 17.51 -0.90
CA TYR A 90 -1.12 18.03 -1.44
C TYR A 90 -0.64 17.24 -2.65
N PHE A 91 -0.53 15.90 -2.52
CA PHE A 91 -0.02 15.05 -3.59
C PHE A 91 -1.11 14.72 -4.61
N ASN A 92 -0.73 14.78 -5.88
CA ASN A 92 -1.56 14.39 -7.01
C ASN A 92 -0.99 13.13 -7.70
N ARG A 93 -1.52 12.82 -8.89
CA ARG A 93 -1.06 11.70 -9.72
C ARG A 93 0.43 11.72 -10.03
N ASP A 94 1.04 12.90 -10.14
CA ASP A 94 2.47 13.03 -10.49
C ASP A 94 3.38 12.40 -9.44
N PHE A 95 2.95 12.36 -8.18
CA PHE A 95 3.66 11.64 -7.12
C PHE A 95 3.90 10.16 -7.50
N PHE A 96 2.85 9.47 -7.94
CA PHE A 96 2.94 8.07 -8.36
C PHE A 96 3.68 7.91 -9.69
N THR A 97 3.42 8.80 -10.66
CA THR A 97 4.14 8.81 -11.94
C THR A 97 5.64 8.92 -11.71
N ASN A 98 6.05 9.82 -10.84
CA ASN A 98 7.46 10.01 -10.52
C ASN A 98 8.08 8.78 -9.84
N ILE A 99 7.35 8.08 -8.96
CA ILE A 99 7.84 6.86 -8.31
C ILE A 99 8.00 5.74 -9.33
N PHE A 100 6.99 5.53 -10.18
CA PHE A 100 6.94 4.34 -11.01
C PHE A 100 7.61 4.48 -12.37
N SER A 101 7.85 5.70 -12.89
CA SER A 101 8.40 5.90 -14.24
C SER A 101 9.73 5.18 -14.47
N GLY A 102 10.65 5.22 -13.51
CA GLY A 102 11.92 4.50 -13.60
C GLY A 102 11.75 2.98 -13.51
N LEU A 103 10.85 2.52 -12.63
CA LEU A 103 10.58 1.09 -12.46
C LEU A 103 9.89 0.50 -13.70
N PHE A 104 8.90 1.20 -14.27
CA PHE A 104 8.29 0.78 -15.53
C PHE A 104 9.28 0.76 -16.69
N HIS A 105 10.18 1.76 -16.77
CA HIS A 105 11.23 1.78 -17.76
C HIS A 105 12.15 0.55 -17.64
N ASN A 106 12.58 0.21 -16.43
CA ASN A 106 13.41 -0.96 -16.17
C ASN A 106 12.69 -2.27 -16.55
N ALA A 107 11.39 -2.35 -16.29
CA ALA A 107 10.54 -3.47 -16.70
C ALA A 107 10.16 -3.43 -18.20
N LYS A 108 10.64 -2.44 -18.98
CA LYS A 108 10.30 -2.20 -20.40
C LYS A 108 8.81 -1.99 -20.66
N LEU A 109 8.12 -1.38 -19.69
CA LEU A 109 6.70 -1.09 -19.73
C LEU A 109 6.43 0.39 -20.00
N SER A 110 5.25 0.69 -20.57
CA SER A 110 4.77 2.06 -20.72
C SER A 110 4.50 2.70 -19.35
N LYS A 111 4.79 4.00 -19.22
CA LYS A 111 4.38 4.77 -18.02
C LYS A 111 2.85 4.88 -17.86
N ASN A 112 2.10 4.65 -18.94
CA ASN A 112 0.64 4.70 -18.97
C ASN A 112 0.04 3.29 -19.05
N ILE A 113 0.79 2.26 -18.65
CA ILE A 113 0.34 0.88 -18.66
C ILE A 113 -1.00 0.73 -17.93
N THR A 114 -1.93 0.00 -18.56
CA THR A 114 -3.27 -0.28 -18.04
C THR A 114 -3.30 -1.55 -17.18
N PHE A 115 -4.39 -1.78 -16.46
CA PHE A 115 -4.57 -3.03 -15.70
C PHE A 115 -4.53 -4.27 -16.62
N LYS A 116 -5.12 -4.18 -17.81
CA LYS A 116 -5.09 -5.28 -18.80
C LYS A 116 -3.66 -5.57 -19.26
N GLU A 117 -2.93 -4.54 -19.67
CA GLU A 117 -1.55 -4.69 -20.15
C GLU A 117 -0.61 -5.20 -19.04
N LEU A 118 -0.79 -4.76 -17.78
CA LEU A 118 -0.01 -5.27 -16.66
C LEU A 118 -0.32 -6.75 -16.38
N TYR A 119 -1.58 -7.17 -16.52
CA TYR A 119 -1.96 -8.58 -16.43
C TYR A 119 -1.35 -9.41 -17.56
N GLU A 120 -1.41 -8.94 -18.80
CA GLU A 120 -0.79 -9.61 -19.95
C GLU A 120 0.74 -9.75 -19.81
N TYR A 121 1.40 -8.79 -19.15
CA TYR A 121 2.83 -8.83 -18.85
C TYR A 121 3.16 -9.80 -17.71
N SER A 122 2.45 -9.70 -16.59
CA SER A 122 2.81 -10.40 -15.34
C SER A 122 2.15 -11.76 -15.18
N ASN A 123 1.01 -11.97 -15.81
CA ASN A 123 0.06 -13.07 -15.57
C ASN A 123 -0.44 -13.12 -14.10
N ILE A 124 -0.39 -11.98 -13.39
CA ILE A 124 -0.88 -11.82 -12.02
C ILE A 124 -2.13 -10.95 -12.03
N ASN A 125 -3.24 -11.46 -11.48
CA ASN A 125 -4.46 -10.69 -11.31
C ASN A 125 -4.29 -9.73 -10.13
N LEU A 126 -4.00 -8.48 -10.41
CA LEU A 126 -3.86 -7.42 -9.41
C LEU A 126 -5.22 -6.80 -9.08
N ASN A 127 -5.65 -6.97 -7.83
CA ASN A 127 -6.91 -6.47 -7.30
C ASN A 127 -6.64 -5.29 -6.35
N ILE A 128 -6.98 -4.09 -6.78
CA ILE A 128 -6.80 -2.84 -6.01
C ILE A 128 -8.16 -2.34 -5.52
N TYR A 129 -8.22 -1.85 -4.30
CA TYR A 129 -9.44 -1.34 -3.70
C TYR A 129 -9.36 0.17 -3.45
N THR A 130 -10.44 0.86 -3.79
CA THR A 130 -10.67 2.30 -3.59
C THR A 130 -12.07 2.55 -3.07
N VAL A 131 -12.35 3.74 -2.56
CA VAL A 131 -13.69 4.14 -2.12
C VAL A 131 -14.27 5.16 -3.08
N ASN A 132 -15.43 4.88 -3.64
CA ASN A 132 -16.25 5.86 -4.32
C ASN A 132 -16.92 6.75 -3.26
N LEU A 133 -16.48 8.00 -3.15
CA LEU A 133 -16.93 8.94 -2.12
C LEU A 133 -18.36 9.45 -2.35
N ASN A 134 -18.90 9.37 -3.56
CA ASN A 134 -20.29 9.77 -3.85
C ASN A 134 -21.29 8.76 -3.29
N SER A 135 -20.99 7.46 -3.41
CA SER A 135 -21.85 6.37 -2.91
C SER A 135 -21.39 5.81 -1.57
N TYR A 136 -20.18 6.16 -1.14
CA TYR A 136 -19.46 5.62 0.01
C TYR A 136 -19.35 4.09 -0.02
N LYS A 137 -19.03 3.53 -1.22
CA LYS A 137 -18.87 2.10 -1.43
C LYS A 137 -17.44 1.77 -1.82
N LEU A 138 -16.99 0.60 -1.39
CA LEU A 138 -15.73 0.02 -1.84
C LEU A 138 -15.87 -0.39 -3.31
N GLU A 139 -14.93 0.05 -4.14
CA GLU A 139 -14.83 -0.37 -5.55
C GLU A 139 -13.53 -1.15 -5.79
N HIS A 140 -13.66 -2.11 -6.70
CA HIS A 140 -12.61 -3.02 -7.09
C HIS A 140 -12.08 -2.65 -8.47
N LEU A 141 -10.77 -2.43 -8.55
CA LEU A 141 -10.03 -2.12 -9.77
C LEU A 141 -9.14 -3.31 -10.15
N SER A 142 -9.32 -3.84 -11.35
CA SER A 142 -8.53 -4.96 -11.87
C SER A 142 -8.59 -5.03 -13.38
N HIS A 143 -7.84 -5.96 -13.99
CA HIS A 143 -7.91 -6.21 -15.43
C HIS A 143 -9.29 -6.68 -15.90
N THR A 144 -10.14 -7.20 -15.01
CA THR A 144 -11.51 -7.64 -15.35
C THR A 144 -12.54 -6.54 -15.15
N THR A 145 -12.40 -5.69 -14.14
CA THR A 145 -13.39 -4.65 -13.81
C THR A 145 -13.10 -3.30 -14.46
N THR A 146 -11.83 -2.98 -14.62
CA THR A 146 -11.35 -1.70 -15.17
C THR A 146 -10.15 -1.91 -16.11
N PRO A 147 -10.27 -2.73 -17.18
CA PRO A 147 -9.14 -3.15 -18.01
C PRO A 147 -8.33 -1.98 -18.58
N ASP A 148 -9.01 -0.91 -18.99
CA ASP A 148 -8.41 0.25 -19.68
C ASP A 148 -7.97 1.36 -18.73
N LEU A 149 -8.15 1.18 -17.40
CA LEU A 149 -7.67 2.14 -16.41
C LEU A 149 -6.15 2.03 -16.28
N GLU A 150 -5.45 3.17 -16.32
CA GLU A 150 -4.02 3.18 -16.10
C GLU A 150 -3.67 2.80 -14.66
N ILE A 151 -2.62 2.01 -14.47
CA ILE A 151 -2.14 1.58 -13.13
C ILE A 151 -1.86 2.78 -12.23
N ILE A 152 -1.20 3.81 -12.72
CA ILE A 152 -0.90 5.04 -11.95
C ILE A 152 -2.19 5.71 -11.47
N GLN A 153 -3.24 5.72 -12.28
CA GLN A 153 -4.54 6.27 -11.89
C GLN A 153 -5.20 5.42 -10.81
N GLY A 154 -5.16 4.09 -10.95
CA GLY A 154 -5.67 3.15 -9.95
C GLY A 154 -4.92 3.25 -8.61
N LEU A 155 -3.59 3.39 -8.63
CA LEU A 155 -2.79 3.64 -7.44
C LEU A 155 -3.18 4.95 -6.75
N HIS A 156 -3.33 6.04 -7.52
CA HIS A 156 -3.77 7.30 -6.95
C HIS A 156 -5.16 7.19 -6.29
N MET A 157 -6.12 6.52 -6.95
CA MET A 157 -7.45 6.27 -6.36
C MET A 157 -7.34 5.50 -5.03
N SER A 158 -6.56 4.41 -5.02
CA SER A 158 -6.43 3.54 -3.85
C SER A 158 -5.67 4.19 -2.68
N CYS A 159 -4.80 5.15 -2.96
CA CYS A 159 -3.95 5.83 -1.98
C CYS A 159 -4.40 7.25 -1.66
N ALA A 160 -5.57 7.69 -2.13
CA ALA A 160 -6.05 9.07 -1.96
C ALA A 160 -6.52 9.35 -0.51
N ILE A 161 -5.57 9.28 0.44
CA ILE A 161 -5.79 9.61 1.86
C ILE A 161 -6.17 11.10 1.96
N PRO A 162 -7.33 11.44 2.54
CA PRO A 162 -7.77 12.82 2.68
C PRO A 162 -6.71 13.71 3.34
N PHE A 163 -6.60 14.94 2.86
CA PHE A 163 -5.63 15.96 3.24
C PHE A 163 -4.18 15.71 2.78
N ILE A 164 -3.79 14.47 2.54
CA ILE A 164 -2.44 14.10 2.07
C ILE A 164 -2.44 14.03 0.54
N PHE A 165 -3.34 13.23 -0.03
CA PHE A 165 -3.51 13.10 -1.46
C PHE A 165 -4.80 13.77 -1.92
N GLN A 166 -4.77 14.36 -3.11
CA GLN A 166 -5.96 14.91 -3.75
C GLN A 166 -6.94 13.79 -4.07
N PRO A 167 -8.25 14.00 -3.86
CA PRO A 167 -9.25 13.04 -4.31
C PRO A 167 -9.22 12.92 -5.84
N VAL A 168 -9.53 11.75 -6.35
CA VAL A 168 -9.47 11.48 -7.79
C VAL A 168 -10.87 11.63 -8.40
N PHE A 169 -10.98 12.54 -9.35
CA PHE A 169 -12.22 12.71 -10.13
C PHE A 169 -12.11 11.85 -11.42
N TYR A 170 -13.01 10.88 -11.56
CA TYR A 170 -13.02 9.98 -12.71
C TYR A 170 -14.44 9.48 -13.00
N LYS A 171 -14.90 9.59 -14.27
CA LYS A 171 -16.24 9.17 -14.74
C LYS A 171 -17.37 9.65 -13.82
N ASP A 172 -17.42 10.97 -13.57
CA ASP A 172 -18.43 11.65 -12.73
C ASP A 172 -18.46 11.19 -11.26
N CYS A 173 -17.49 10.41 -10.82
CA CYS A 173 -17.31 9.96 -9.44
C CYS A 173 -16.04 10.56 -8.82
N VAL A 174 -16.03 10.59 -7.49
CA VAL A 174 -14.88 11.02 -6.69
C VAL A 174 -14.38 9.83 -5.90
N TYR A 175 -13.07 9.57 -5.96
CA TYR A 175 -12.45 8.43 -5.32
C TYR A 175 -11.49 8.85 -4.21
N GLY A 176 -11.48 8.06 -3.14
CA GLY A 176 -10.60 8.18 -1.98
C GLY A 176 -9.93 6.86 -1.61
N ASP A 177 -9.04 6.92 -0.63
CA ASP A 177 -8.27 5.76 -0.17
C ASP A 177 -9.17 4.57 0.20
N GLY A 178 -8.85 3.39 -0.30
CA GLY A 178 -9.58 2.15 -0.02
C GLY A 178 -9.60 1.78 1.46
N GLY A 179 -8.59 2.21 2.21
CA GLY A 179 -8.48 2.01 3.65
C GLY A 179 -9.54 2.70 4.48
N LEU A 180 -10.30 3.64 3.92
CA LEU A 180 -11.45 4.24 4.59
C LEU A 180 -12.56 3.21 4.90
N ILE A 181 -12.67 2.15 4.08
CA ILE A 181 -13.67 1.10 4.24
C ILE A 181 -13.01 -0.26 4.48
N ASN A 182 -12.00 -0.63 3.69
CA ASN A 182 -11.36 -1.94 3.77
C ASN A 182 -9.83 -1.82 3.73
N PRO A 183 -9.18 -1.54 4.86
CA PRO A 183 -7.73 -1.42 4.95
C PRO A 183 -6.97 -2.75 4.80
N TYR A 184 -7.66 -3.89 4.90
CA TYR A 184 -7.08 -5.23 4.77
C TYR A 184 -8.03 -6.14 4.00
N PRO A 185 -7.85 -6.27 2.67
CA PRO A 185 -8.85 -6.88 1.78
C PRO A 185 -8.84 -8.42 1.79
N VAL A 186 -8.53 -9.05 2.93
CA VAL A 186 -8.53 -10.52 3.07
C VAL A 186 -9.91 -11.13 2.82
N ASN A 187 -10.97 -10.45 3.22
CA ASN A 187 -12.34 -10.88 2.97
C ASN A 187 -12.62 -10.99 1.46
N LYS A 188 -11.97 -10.14 0.63
CA LYS A 188 -12.13 -10.18 -0.83
C LYS A 188 -11.45 -11.40 -1.45
N CYS A 189 -10.27 -11.75 -0.95
CA CYS A 189 -9.61 -12.99 -1.33
C CYS A 189 -10.46 -14.22 -0.98
N ILE A 190 -11.11 -14.21 0.19
CA ILE A 190 -12.03 -15.30 0.62
C ILE A 190 -13.30 -15.31 -0.23
N GLU A 191 -13.91 -14.16 -0.53
CA GLU A 191 -15.09 -14.03 -1.40
C GLU A 191 -14.82 -14.61 -2.81
N ASP A 192 -13.60 -14.40 -3.33
CA ASP A 192 -13.13 -14.94 -4.61
C ASP A 192 -12.76 -16.44 -4.53
N LYS A 193 -12.97 -17.09 -3.37
CA LYS A 193 -12.73 -18.51 -3.12
C LYS A 193 -11.26 -18.95 -3.28
N CYS A 194 -10.32 -18.04 -3.03
CA CYS A 194 -8.91 -18.39 -2.96
C CYS A 194 -8.67 -19.39 -1.81
N ASP A 195 -7.78 -20.37 -2.04
CA ASP A 195 -7.39 -21.28 -0.96
C ASP A 195 -6.58 -20.52 0.10
N ILE A 196 -7.13 -20.45 1.31
CA ILE A 196 -6.48 -19.78 2.45
C ILE A 196 -5.14 -20.44 2.83
N ASN A 197 -4.94 -21.71 2.50
CA ASN A 197 -3.68 -22.40 2.72
C ASN A 197 -2.61 -21.99 1.70
N GLU A 198 -3.00 -21.58 0.48
CA GLU A 198 -2.14 -21.04 -0.57
C GLU A 198 -2.06 -19.51 -0.53
N THR A 199 -2.62 -18.87 0.51
CA THR A 199 -2.67 -17.42 0.66
C THR A 199 -1.65 -16.94 1.69
N LEU A 200 -0.72 -16.08 1.27
CA LEU A 200 0.15 -15.28 2.15
C LEU A 200 -0.53 -13.94 2.42
N SER A 201 -0.68 -13.57 3.66
CA SER A 201 -1.15 -12.25 4.02
C SER A 201 -0.10 -11.47 4.83
N ILE A 202 0.05 -10.20 4.54
CA ILE A 202 0.93 -9.29 5.27
C ILE A 202 0.08 -8.16 5.83
N LYS A 203 -0.05 -8.15 7.14
CA LYS A 203 -0.97 -7.31 7.89
C LYS A 203 -0.24 -6.33 8.77
N ILE A 204 -0.43 -5.04 8.53
CA ILE A 204 0.07 -3.98 9.40
C ILE A 204 -1.03 -3.68 10.43
N ILE A 205 -0.71 -3.82 11.71
CA ILE A 205 -1.65 -3.49 12.80
C ILE A 205 -1.29 -2.14 13.36
N ASP A 206 -2.18 -1.17 13.18
CA ASP A 206 -2.09 0.13 13.81
C ASP A 206 -2.74 0.07 15.20
N ASN A 207 -1.92 0.21 16.24
CA ASN A 207 -2.44 0.12 17.61
C ASN A 207 -3.04 1.43 18.08
N ASP A 208 -2.42 2.59 17.79
CA ASP A 208 -2.92 3.89 18.23
C ASP A 208 -2.37 5.03 17.36
N ILE A 209 -3.08 6.15 17.34
CA ILE A 209 -2.58 7.44 16.84
C ILE A 209 -2.16 8.26 18.05
N SER A 210 -1.09 9.04 17.91
CA SER A 210 -0.68 9.97 18.95
C SER A 210 -1.87 10.86 19.35
N PRO A 211 -2.16 11.01 20.66
CA PRO A 211 -3.34 11.75 21.09
C PRO A 211 -3.28 13.22 20.67
N ILE A 212 -4.46 13.80 20.46
CA ILE A 212 -4.61 15.23 20.17
C ILE A 212 -4.11 16.03 21.37
N LYS A 213 -3.36 17.09 21.08
CA LYS A 213 -2.95 18.11 22.06
C LYS A 213 -3.68 19.41 21.76
N GLU A 214 -3.78 20.31 22.73
CA GLU A 214 -4.37 21.63 22.55
C GLU A 214 -3.66 22.44 21.46
N SER A 215 -2.35 22.22 21.29
CA SER A 215 -1.54 22.82 20.22
C SER A 215 -1.63 22.13 18.86
N SER A 216 -2.44 21.07 18.73
CA SER A 216 -2.59 20.34 17.46
C SER A 216 -3.24 21.20 16.40
N SER A 217 -2.76 21.12 15.16
CA SER A 217 -3.37 21.83 14.02
C SER A 217 -4.74 21.26 13.65
N ILE A 218 -5.57 22.06 12.99
CA ILE A 218 -6.87 21.63 12.48
C ILE A 218 -6.75 20.44 11.50
N LEU A 219 -5.69 20.40 10.70
CA LEU A 219 -5.40 19.27 9.80
C LEU A 219 -5.10 18.01 10.58
N TYR A 220 -4.28 18.10 11.64
CA TYR A 220 -4.00 16.95 12.51
C TYR A 220 -5.26 16.45 13.21
N TYR A 221 -6.11 17.37 13.66
CA TYR A 221 -7.40 17.03 14.27
C TYR A 221 -8.30 16.24 13.30
N GLY A 222 -8.48 16.76 12.07
CA GLY A 222 -9.26 16.09 11.05
C GLY A 222 -8.70 14.70 10.68
N PHE A 223 -7.39 14.62 10.52
CA PHE A 223 -6.70 13.35 10.26
C PHE A 223 -6.85 12.34 11.42
N TYR A 224 -6.71 12.81 12.65
CA TYR A 224 -6.90 11.99 13.84
C TYR A 224 -8.32 11.39 13.93
N LEU A 225 -9.35 12.22 13.69
CA LEU A 225 -10.73 11.74 13.69
C LEU A 225 -10.97 10.68 12.61
N LEU A 226 -10.55 10.98 11.37
CA LEU A 226 -10.69 10.06 10.23
C LEU A 226 -10.02 8.73 10.50
N PHE A 227 -8.77 8.77 10.97
CA PHE A 227 -7.99 7.58 11.20
C PHE A 227 -8.56 6.72 12.35
N ASN A 228 -9.03 7.34 13.43
CA ASN A 228 -9.70 6.60 14.50
C ASN A 228 -10.97 5.87 14.02
N VAL A 229 -11.73 6.48 13.11
CA VAL A 229 -12.88 5.81 12.48
C VAL A 229 -12.41 4.60 11.69
N VAL A 230 -11.37 4.75 10.87
CA VAL A 230 -10.79 3.65 10.08
C VAL A 230 -10.29 2.53 10.97
N VAL A 231 -9.49 2.84 12.01
CA VAL A 231 -8.94 1.83 12.94
C VAL A 231 -10.04 1.11 13.71
N LYS A 232 -11.08 1.81 14.16
CA LYS A 232 -12.21 1.18 14.84
C LYS A 232 -12.99 0.24 13.91
N ASN A 233 -13.26 0.68 12.69
CA ASN A 233 -13.92 -0.16 11.69
C ASN A 233 -13.07 -1.39 11.38
N TYR A 234 -11.76 -1.23 11.26
CA TYR A 234 -10.83 -2.34 11.04
C TYR A 234 -10.87 -3.38 12.14
N LYS A 235 -10.89 -2.97 13.42
CA LYS A 235 -11.00 -3.90 14.57
C LYS A 235 -12.28 -4.75 14.52
N ASN A 236 -13.33 -4.25 13.89
CA ASN A 236 -14.60 -4.96 13.70
C ASN A 236 -14.62 -5.91 12.48
N LEU A 237 -13.67 -5.73 11.54
CA LEU A 237 -13.51 -6.58 10.35
C LEU A 237 -12.57 -7.78 10.57
N VAL A 238 -12.07 -7.97 11.79
CA VAL A 238 -11.06 -9.01 12.10
C VAL A 238 -11.67 -10.39 11.88
N THR A 239 -11.20 -11.03 10.84
CA THR A 239 -11.32 -12.47 10.60
C THR A 239 -10.33 -13.24 11.49
N GLU A 240 -10.55 -14.52 11.69
CA GLU A 240 -9.52 -15.38 12.30
C GLU A 240 -8.20 -15.26 11.55
N PRO A 241 -7.04 -15.33 12.24
CA PRO A 241 -5.74 -15.26 11.59
C PRO A 241 -5.60 -16.33 10.52
N LEU A 242 -5.06 -15.95 9.36
CA LEU A 242 -4.72 -16.92 8.33
C LEU A 242 -3.48 -17.71 8.75
N LYS A 243 -3.36 -18.94 8.27
CA LYS A 243 -2.21 -19.81 8.54
C LYS A 243 -0.89 -19.15 8.13
N ASN A 244 -0.87 -18.48 6.98
CA ASN A 244 0.31 -17.80 6.45
C ASN A 244 0.15 -16.27 6.58
N GLU A 245 -0.08 -15.78 7.80
CA GLU A 245 -0.23 -14.36 8.09
C GLU A 245 1.03 -13.81 8.78
N VAL A 246 1.71 -12.86 8.14
CA VAL A 246 2.78 -12.08 8.75
C VAL A 246 2.18 -10.82 9.35
N ILE A 247 2.27 -10.70 10.68
CA ILE A 247 1.79 -9.53 11.40
C ILE A 247 2.94 -8.57 11.63
N ILE A 248 2.77 -7.33 11.17
CA ILE A 248 3.66 -6.21 11.43
C ILE A 248 3.04 -5.36 12.53
N PRO A 249 3.53 -5.44 13.78
CA PRO A 249 3.07 -4.59 14.87
C PRO A 249 3.65 -3.19 14.67
N ALA A 250 2.89 -2.31 14.03
CA ALA A 250 3.37 -0.98 13.75
C ALA A 250 3.04 -0.03 14.92
N MET A 251 4.03 0.81 15.28
CA MET A 251 3.80 1.89 16.22
C MET A 251 2.83 2.94 15.64
N SER A 252 2.31 3.81 16.52
CA SER A 252 1.40 4.89 16.14
C SER A 252 1.91 5.72 14.96
N ILE A 253 0.99 6.14 14.08
CA ILE A 253 1.32 7.10 13.02
C ILE A 253 1.66 8.45 13.66
N ASN A 254 2.88 8.93 13.36
CA ASN A 254 3.32 10.25 13.74
C ASN A 254 3.78 11.00 12.48
N ILE A 255 3.31 12.24 12.32
CA ILE A 255 3.69 13.10 11.17
C ILE A 255 5.19 13.41 11.18
N GLU A 256 5.80 13.56 12.37
CA GLU A 256 7.25 13.78 12.50
C GLU A 256 8.03 12.57 12.00
N ASP A 257 7.58 11.35 12.32
CA ASP A 257 8.18 10.12 11.80
C ASP A 257 8.06 10.02 10.27
N ALA A 258 6.92 10.38 9.70
CA ALA A 258 6.74 10.41 8.25
C ALA A 258 7.72 11.38 7.58
N LYS A 259 7.94 12.57 8.18
CA LYS A 259 8.91 13.54 7.71
C LYS A 259 10.34 12.98 7.76
N ASP A 260 10.72 12.40 8.89
CA ASP A 260 12.04 11.79 9.05
C ASP A 260 12.33 10.70 8.01
N ILE A 261 11.36 9.84 7.72
CA ILE A 261 11.49 8.78 6.73
C ILE A 261 11.78 9.34 5.34
N VAL A 262 11.18 10.48 4.99
CA VAL A 262 11.41 11.16 3.71
C VAL A 262 12.86 11.62 3.57
N TYR A 263 13.44 12.16 4.63
CA TYR A 263 14.79 12.77 4.59
C TYR A 263 15.91 11.80 4.96
N ASN A 264 15.61 10.67 5.60
CA ASN A 264 16.62 9.77 6.18
C ASN A 264 16.55 8.36 5.56
N SER A 265 17.57 8.04 4.75
CA SER A 265 17.71 6.71 4.14
C SER A 265 17.98 5.62 5.17
N ASP A 266 18.70 5.91 6.24
CA ASP A 266 19.02 4.92 7.28
C ASP A 266 17.75 4.51 8.03
N LYS A 267 16.82 5.45 8.23
CA LYS A 267 15.52 5.14 8.83
C LYS A 267 14.71 4.21 7.94
N ARG A 268 14.69 4.45 6.61
CA ARG A 268 14.04 3.56 5.64
C ARG A 268 14.67 2.17 5.65
N LYS A 269 16.02 2.11 5.63
CA LYS A 269 16.76 0.86 5.72
C LYS A 269 16.40 0.09 6.99
N LYS A 270 16.41 0.74 8.15
CA LYS A 270 16.03 0.13 9.43
C LYS A 270 14.59 -0.39 9.44
N MET A 271 13.66 0.30 8.79
CA MET A 271 12.29 -0.21 8.67
C MET A 271 12.23 -1.50 7.84
N ILE A 272 12.98 -1.58 6.74
CA ILE A 272 13.07 -2.78 5.92
C ILE A 272 13.70 -3.93 6.73
N GLU A 273 14.82 -3.70 7.43
CA GLU A 273 15.47 -4.69 8.30
C GLU A 273 14.55 -5.20 9.41
N ASN A 274 13.74 -4.31 9.99
CA ASN A 274 12.71 -4.72 10.96
C ASN A 274 11.63 -5.59 10.28
N GLY A 275 11.24 -5.27 9.04
CA GLY A 275 10.34 -6.10 8.25
C GLY A 275 10.88 -7.51 8.03
N GLU A 276 12.16 -7.64 7.67
CA GLU A 276 12.86 -8.93 7.56
C GLU A 276 12.80 -9.69 8.89
N SER A 277 12.93 -8.99 10.02
CA SER A 277 12.86 -9.61 11.35
C SER A 277 11.48 -10.18 11.65
N TYR A 278 10.38 -9.49 11.25
CA TYR A 278 9.03 -10.02 11.40
C TYR A 278 8.81 -11.27 10.54
N ALA A 279 9.33 -11.29 9.32
CA ALA A 279 9.28 -12.49 8.47
C ALA A 279 10.07 -13.64 9.06
N ARG A 280 11.24 -13.39 9.65
CA ARG A 280 12.05 -14.41 10.33
C ARG A 280 11.29 -15.02 11.53
N ILE A 281 10.62 -14.20 12.33
CA ILE A 281 9.79 -14.68 13.44
C ILE A 281 8.64 -15.53 12.92
N PHE A 282 8.01 -15.12 11.82
CA PHE A 282 6.94 -15.90 11.19
C PHE A 282 7.44 -17.27 10.73
N LEU A 283 8.55 -17.36 10.00
CA LEU A 283 9.13 -18.62 9.53
C LEU A 283 9.52 -19.53 10.70
N TYR A 284 10.13 -18.98 11.73
CA TYR A 284 10.48 -19.74 12.94
C TYR A 284 9.24 -20.34 13.63
N ASN A 285 8.17 -19.57 13.79
CA ASN A 285 6.93 -20.04 14.41
C ASN A 285 6.19 -21.08 13.55
N ALA A 286 6.35 -21.00 12.23
CA ALA A 286 5.77 -21.96 11.29
C ALA A 286 6.59 -23.26 11.16
N ASN A 287 7.73 -23.37 11.83
CA ASN A 287 8.72 -24.46 11.70
C ASN A 287 9.23 -24.64 10.25
N LEU A 288 9.44 -23.53 9.55
CA LEU A 288 9.87 -23.46 8.15
C LEU A 288 11.26 -22.85 8.04
#